data_7692aea20c2fec2df27d13bd68aba5fb
#
_entry.id   7692aea20c2fec2df27d13bd68aba5fb
#
_cell.length_a   1.000
_cell.length_b   1.000
_cell.length_c   1.000
_cell.angle_alpha   90.00
_cell.angle_beta   90.00
_cell.angle_gamma   90.00
#
_symmetry.space_group_name_H-M   'P 1'
#
loop_
_entity.id
_entity.type
_entity.pdbx_description
1 polymer ?
#
loop_
_entity_poly.entity_id
_entity_poly.type
_entity_poly.pdbx_seq_one_letter_code
_entity_poly.pdbx_strand_id
1 'polypeptide(L)'
;MNADAMHPAPSSPDPAKHGPSQESHHRAIRSFVRRTGRTTAGQARAVDELGPRFVIPFQPSVSALAAIYPQLGGPASLSGGSQAAQRALVLEIGFGMGEATAHIARLMPETDFLCCEVHPPGVGALLKQIGELGLHNIRIIAHDAVEVMDTMLPAWDASAPTRGLDAIHLFFPDPWHKKRHNKRRLVQGPLVNRLAARLKPGGFLHCATDWQPYAEQMRQVLGDDPLLENRSALTAPELGGYAPKPHYRPLTKFERRGLGLGHGVWDLVFHRR
;
A
#
# COMPACT_ATOMS: atom_id res chain seq x y z
N MET A 1 -48.26 57.27 54.41
CA MET A 1 -48.73 57.31 53.04
C MET A 1 -47.65 56.57 52.20
N ASN A 2 -47.99 55.35 51.87
CA ASN A 2 -47.04 54.41 51.17
C ASN A 2 -47.07 54.66 49.68
N ALA A 3 -45.96 54.78 49.08
CA ALA A 3 -45.76 54.73 47.63
C ALA A 3 -45.20 53.39 47.25
N ASP A 4 -45.98 52.62 46.51
CA ASP A 4 -45.68 51.33 45.96
C ASP A 4 -44.57 51.48 44.90
N ALA A 5 -43.50 50.71 45.06
CA ALA A 5 -42.45 50.58 44.05
C ALA A 5 -42.71 49.32 43.19
N MET A 6 -43.10 49.55 41.98
CA MET A 6 -43.33 48.59 40.93
C MET A 6 -42.02 48.01 40.46
N HIS A 7 -41.79 46.69 40.61
CA HIS A 7 -40.68 45.95 40.02
C HIS A 7 -40.97 45.61 38.53
N PRO A 8 -40.06 45.84 37.60
CA PRO A 8 -40.22 45.35 36.24
C PRO A 8 -39.96 43.84 36.14
N ALA A 9 -40.71 43.15 35.31
CA ALA A 9 -40.63 41.72 35.02
C ALA A 9 -39.34 41.35 34.27
N PRO A 10 -38.82 40.10 34.40
CA PRO A 10 -37.63 39.66 33.71
C PRO A 10 -37.90 39.46 32.22
N SER A 11 -37.05 40.02 31.39
CA SER A 11 -37.04 39.91 29.95
C SER A 11 -36.66 38.48 29.51
N SER A 12 -37.41 37.96 28.55
CA SER A 12 -37.20 36.66 27.89
C SER A 12 -35.81 36.56 27.22
N PRO A 13 -35.17 35.38 27.19
CA PRO A 13 -33.90 35.21 26.48
C PRO A 13 -34.11 35.15 24.97
N ASP A 14 -33.26 35.89 24.27
CA ASP A 14 -33.16 36.01 22.82
C ASP A 14 -32.70 34.67 22.16
N PRO A 15 -33.42 34.09 21.15
CA PRO A 15 -33.06 32.85 20.52
C PRO A 15 -32.25 33.07 19.23
N ALA A 16 -31.03 33.60 19.33
CA ALA A 16 -30.17 33.65 18.15
C ALA A 16 -28.69 33.79 18.49
N LYS A 17 -28.03 32.69 18.89
CA LYS A 17 -26.56 32.51 18.75
C LYS A 17 -26.17 31.01 18.80
N HIS A 18 -26.72 30.22 17.88
CA HIS A 18 -26.03 29.01 17.47
C HIS A 18 -25.42 29.25 16.09
N GLY A 19 -24.19 29.73 16.09
CA GLY A 19 -23.34 29.69 14.92
C GLY A 19 -23.04 28.23 14.54
N PRO A 20 -22.81 27.94 13.24
CA PRO A 20 -22.55 26.58 12.80
C PRO A 20 -21.31 26.04 13.54
N SER A 21 -21.47 24.86 14.15
CA SER A 21 -20.39 24.09 14.74
C SER A 21 -19.28 23.94 13.69
N GLN A 22 -18.11 24.53 13.95
CA GLN A 22 -16.91 24.24 13.19
C GLN A 22 -16.59 22.74 13.38
N GLU A 23 -17.02 21.92 12.43
CA GLU A 23 -16.46 20.59 12.27
C GLU A 23 -14.97 20.80 12.06
N SER A 24 -14.20 20.49 13.09
CA SER A 24 -12.75 20.40 13.01
C SER A 24 -12.43 19.31 12.00
N HIS A 25 -12.13 19.66 10.76
CA HIS A 25 -11.58 18.76 9.78
C HIS A 25 -10.24 18.25 10.32
N HIS A 26 -10.29 17.21 11.13
CA HIS A 26 -9.10 16.47 11.52
C HIS A 26 -8.46 15.94 10.24
N ARG A 27 -7.40 16.61 9.80
CA ARG A 27 -6.62 16.20 8.66
C ARG A 27 -6.20 14.74 8.86
N ALA A 28 -6.63 13.84 7.98
CA ALA A 28 -6.32 12.42 8.08
C ALA A 28 -4.82 12.21 8.27
N ILE A 29 -4.45 11.38 9.26
CA ILE A 29 -3.05 11.06 9.55
C ILE A 29 -2.53 10.23 8.39
N ARG A 30 -1.58 10.79 7.61
CA ARG A 30 -0.93 10.07 6.51
C ARG A 30 0.30 9.31 7.02
N SER A 31 0.48 8.11 6.50
CA SER A 31 1.62 7.24 6.80
C SER A 31 2.93 7.68 6.10
N PHE A 32 2.85 8.61 5.17
CA PHE A 32 3.99 9.13 4.40
C PHE A 32 4.10 10.65 4.49
N VAL A 33 5.28 11.17 4.18
CA VAL A 33 5.54 12.59 3.97
C VAL A 33 5.90 12.80 2.50
N ARG A 34 5.11 13.62 1.79
CA ARG A 34 5.52 14.06 0.45
C ARG A 34 6.81 14.88 0.58
N ARG A 35 7.92 14.29 0.19
CA ARG A 35 9.18 15.01 0.05
C ARG A 35 9.25 15.59 -1.35
N THR A 36 9.49 16.89 -1.47
CA THR A 36 9.83 17.52 -2.75
C THR A 36 11.25 17.10 -3.12
N GLY A 37 11.37 15.96 -3.79
CA GLY A 37 12.64 15.50 -4.34
C GLY A 37 12.90 16.17 -5.69
N ARG A 38 14.18 16.44 -6.01
CA ARG A 38 14.56 16.93 -7.34
C ARG A 38 14.53 15.78 -8.33
N THR A 39 13.71 15.87 -9.37
CA THR A 39 13.73 14.94 -10.51
C THR A 39 14.94 15.25 -11.40
N THR A 40 15.70 14.23 -11.78
CA THR A 40 16.80 14.39 -12.74
C THR A 40 16.27 14.48 -14.16
N ALA A 41 17.06 15.05 -15.10
CA ALA A 41 16.67 15.12 -16.51
C ALA A 41 16.36 13.74 -17.13
N GLY A 42 17.11 12.69 -16.74
CA GLY A 42 16.85 11.32 -17.21
C GLY A 42 15.53 10.74 -16.67
N GLN A 43 15.16 11.05 -15.43
CA GLN A 43 13.89 10.65 -14.84
C GLN A 43 12.72 11.39 -15.51
N ALA A 44 12.86 12.70 -15.76
CA ALA A 44 11.84 13.48 -16.46
C ALA A 44 11.61 12.93 -17.87
N ARG A 45 12.67 12.70 -18.63
CA ARG A 45 12.59 12.08 -19.96
C ARG A 45 11.88 10.72 -19.93
N ALA A 46 12.19 9.86 -18.95
CA ALA A 46 11.53 8.56 -18.82
C ALA A 46 10.03 8.70 -18.53
N VAL A 47 9.63 9.73 -17.76
CA VAL A 47 8.21 10.04 -17.53
C VAL A 47 7.52 10.44 -18.83
N ASP A 48 8.14 11.30 -19.65
CA ASP A 48 7.58 11.78 -20.90
C ASP A 48 7.47 10.66 -21.95
N GLU A 49 8.51 9.82 -22.09
CA GLU A 49 8.58 8.76 -23.10
C GLU A 49 7.82 7.49 -22.74
N LEU A 50 7.90 7.05 -21.48
CA LEU A 50 7.37 5.76 -21.01
C LEU A 50 6.11 5.90 -20.15
N GLY A 51 5.89 7.07 -19.56
CA GLY A 51 4.70 7.33 -18.74
C GLY A 51 3.39 6.95 -19.42
N PRO A 52 3.14 7.37 -20.67
CA PRO A 52 1.89 7.03 -21.37
C PRO A 52 1.60 5.53 -21.48
N ARG A 53 2.63 4.70 -21.48
CA ARG A 53 2.50 3.24 -21.58
C ARG A 53 2.43 2.53 -20.23
N PHE A 54 3.16 3.01 -19.21
CA PHE A 54 3.36 2.29 -17.96
C PHE A 54 2.68 2.92 -16.75
N VAL A 55 2.31 4.20 -16.81
CA VAL A 55 1.60 4.88 -15.72
C VAL A 55 0.11 4.87 -15.99
N ILE A 56 -0.63 4.27 -15.07
CA ILE A 56 -2.09 4.27 -15.06
C ILE A 56 -2.54 5.51 -14.28
N PRO A 57 -3.35 6.40 -14.87
CA PRO A 57 -3.95 7.50 -14.12
C PRO A 57 -4.81 6.98 -12.97
N PHE A 58 -4.69 7.60 -11.81
CA PHE A 58 -5.61 7.31 -10.72
C PHE A 58 -7.03 7.71 -11.12
N GLN A 59 -7.95 6.77 -11.02
CA GLN A 59 -9.38 6.98 -11.23
C GLN A 59 -10.13 6.20 -10.16
N PRO A 60 -11.09 6.78 -9.45
CA PRO A 60 -11.83 6.09 -8.41
C PRO A 60 -12.82 5.09 -9.02
N SER A 61 -12.31 4.14 -9.82
CA SER A 61 -13.09 3.12 -10.52
C SER A 61 -12.27 1.87 -10.77
N VAL A 62 -12.87 0.71 -10.51
CA VAL A 62 -12.31 -0.61 -10.83
C VAL A 62 -12.12 -0.80 -12.35
N SER A 63 -12.94 -0.15 -13.18
CA SER A 63 -12.93 -0.31 -14.64
C SER A 63 -11.59 0.07 -15.28
N ALA A 64 -10.87 1.03 -14.71
CA ALA A 64 -9.58 1.47 -15.26
C ALA A 64 -8.51 0.37 -15.18
N LEU A 65 -8.53 -0.45 -14.13
CA LEU A 65 -7.60 -1.59 -13.98
C LEU A 65 -8.10 -2.83 -14.71
N ALA A 66 -9.39 -3.04 -14.80
CA ALA A 66 -9.98 -4.15 -15.51
C ALA A 66 -9.62 -4.17 -17.02
N ALA A 67 -9.39 -3.00 -17.62
CA ALA A 67 -8.93 -2.90 -18.99
C ALA A 67 -7.50 -3.39 -19.21
N ILE A 68 -6.65 -3.28 -18.17
CA ILE A 68 -5.22 -3.65 -18.22
C ILE A 68 -5.00 -5.05 -17.62
N TYR A 69 -5.72 -5.34 -16.54
CA TYR A 69 -5.71 -6.63 -15.86
C TYR A 69 -7.14 -7.20 -15.86
N PRO A 70 -7.58 -7.90 -16.93
CA PRO A 70 -8.94 -8.40 -17.08
C PRO A 70 -9.41 -9.27 -15.88
N GLN A 71 -8.45 -9.91 -15.18
CA GLN A 71 -8.73 -10.69 -13.98
C GLN A 71 -9.25 -9.87 -12.79
N LEU A 72 -9.12 -8.54 -12.80
CA LEU A 72 -9.59 -7.68 -11.71
C LEU A 72 -11.03 -7.19 -11.87
N GLY A 73 -11.60 -7.25 -13.06
CA GLY A 73 -12.81 -6.48 -13.34
C GLY A 73 -13.97 -7.15 -14.05
N GLY A 74 -13.99 -8.45 -14.26
CA GLY A 74 -15.13 -9.01 -14.97
C GLY A 74 -15.12 -10.53 -15.13
N PRO A 75 -16.26 -11.11 -15.55
CA PRO A 75 -16.29 -12.51 -15.92
C PRO A 75 -15.24 -12.74 -17.01
N ALA A 76 -14.44 -13.78 -16.84
CA ALA A 76 -13.57 -14.27 -17.90
C ALA A 76 -14.43 -14.35 -19.16
N SER A 77 -14.07 -13.57 -20.17
CA SER A 77 -14.79 -13.57 -21.44
C SER A 77 -14.99 -15.03 -21.88
N LEU A 78 -16.24 -15.43 -22.05
CA LEU A 78 -16.64 -16.77 -22.54
C LEU A 78 -16.26 -17.00 -24.01
N SER A 79 -15.32 -16.23 -24.56
CA SER A 79 -14.71 -16.47 -25.85
C SER A 79 -13.74 -17.65 -25.69
N GLY A 80 -14.21 -18.84 -26.14
CA GLY A 80 -13.53 -20.13 -26.12
C GLY A 80 -12.17 -20.12 -26.84
N GLY A 81 -11.17 -19.59 -26.17
CA GLY A 81 -9.76 -19.71 -26.49
C GLY A 81 -9.07 -20.31 -25.28
N SER A 82 -8.19 -21.28 -25.56
CA SER A 82 -7.27 -21.94 -24.62
C SER A 82 -7.04 -21.09 -23.37
N GLN A 83 -7.21 -21.67 -22.17
CA GLN A 83 -6.86 -21.05 -20.89
C GLN A 83 -5.39 -20.66 -20.92
N ALA A 84 -5.08 -19.47 -21.46
CA ALA A 84 -3.79 -18.86 -21.23
C ALA A 84 -3.64 -18.78 -19.71
N ALA A 85 -2.64 -19.49 -19.17
CA ALA A 85 -2.39 -19.55 -17.73
C ALA A 85 -2.40 -18.12 -17.19
N GLN A 86 -3.34 -17.87 -16.29
CA GLN A 86 -3.61 -16.52 -15.80
C GLN A 86 -2.38 -16.06 -15.01
N ARG A 87 -1.72 -15.00 -15.46
CA ARG A 87 -0.49 -14.46 -14.84
C ARG A 87 -0.77 -14.07 -13.40
N ALA A 88 0.18 -14.33 -12.50
CA ALA A 88 0.08 -13.85 -11.12
C ALA A 88 0.08 -12.32 -11.09
N LEU A 89 -0.62 -11.72 -10.14
CA LEU A 89 -0.68 -10.28 -9.94
C LEU A 89 -0.21 -9.89 -8.53
N VAL A 90 0.80 -9.04 -8.48
CA VAL A 90 1.39 -8.52 -7.24
C VAL A 90 1.10 -7.02 -7.13
N LEU A 91 0.59 -6.60 -5.97
CA LEU A 91 0.54 -5.18 -5.60
C LEU A 91 1.80 -4.82 -4.81
N GLU A 92 2.56 -3.82 -5.26
CA GLU A 92 3.65 -3.25 -4.46
C GLU A 92 3.29 -1.87 -3.95
N ILE A 93 3.45 -1.65 -2.64
CA ILE A 93 3.10 -0.42 -1.96
C ILE A 93 4.38 0.32 -1.54
N GLY A 94 4.64 1.48 -2.16
CA GLY A 94 5.78 2.33 -1.83
C GLY A 94 7.10 1.77 -2.35
N PHE A 95 7.27 1.68 -3.67
CA PHE A 95 8.49 1.12 -4.28
C PHE A 95 9.73 2.04 -4.20
N GLY A 96 9.60 3.26 -3.70
CA GLY A 96 10.71 4.19 -3.57
C GLY A 96 11.37 4.52 -4.92
N MET A 97 12.66 4.21 -5.08
CA MET A 97 13.39 4.41 -6.33
C MET A 97 13.26 3.23 -7.31
N GLY A 98 12.55 2.17 -6.94
CA GLY A 98 12.17 1.05 -7.80
C GLY A 98 13.29 0.03 -8.08
N GLU A 99 14.45 0.11 -7.43
CA GLU A 99 15.56 -0.84 -7.65
C GLU A 99 15.15 -2.28 -7.32
N ALA A 100 14.45 -2.49 -6.20
CA ALA A 100 13.95 -3.81 -5.82
C ALA A 100 12.83 -4.28 -6.76
N THR A 101 11.90 -3.40 -7.08
CA THR A 101 10.78 -3.66 -8.00
C THR A 101 11.26 -4.14 -9.37
N ALA A 102 12.17 -3.39 -9.99
CA ALA A 102 12.73 -3.74 -11.30
C ALA A 102 13.48 -5.07 -11.27
N HIS A 103 14.25 -5.32 -10.19
CA HIS A 103 14.95 -6.60 -9.99
C HIS A 103 13.96 -7.77 -9.88
N ILE A 104 12.93 -7.64 -9.04
CA ILE A 104 11.93 -8.69 -8.82
C ILE A 104 11.14 -8.96 -10.12
N ALA A 105 10.69 -7.91 -10.79
CA ALA A 105 9.94 -8.04 -12.03
C ALA A 105 10.76 -8.73 -13.15
N ARG A 106 12.08 -8.50 -13.19
CA ARG A 106 12.97 -9.18 -14.12
C ARG A 106 13.14 -10.67 -13.79
N LEU A 107 13.17 -11.03 -12.51
CA LEU A 107 13.25 -12.43 -12.06
C LEU A 107 11.93 -13.18 -12.28
N MET A 108 10.81 -12.47 -12.33
CA MET A 108 9.48 -13.05 -12.41
C MET A 108 8.73 -12.52 -13.65
N PRO A 109 9.21 -12.83 -14.87
CA PRO A 109 8.64 -12.25 -16.11
C PRO A 109 7.19 -12.66 -16.36
N GLU A 110 6.73 -13.80 -15.79
CA GLU A 110 5.36 -14.29 -15.87
C GLU A 110 4.42 -13.75 -14.78
N THR A 111 4.91 -12.81 -13.97
CA THR A 111 4.12 -12.14 -12.93
C THR A 111 3.91 -10.69 -13.31
N ASP A 112 2.70 -10.19 -13.15
CA ASP A 112 2.38 -8.78 -13.36
C ASP A 112 2.46 -8.02 -12.03
N PHE A 113 3.03 -6.82 -12.09
CA PHE A 113 3.23 -5.94 -10.94
C PHE A 113 2.44 -4.66 -11.11
N LEU A 114 1.56 -4.37 -10.14
CA LEU A 114 0.90 -3.08 -9.96
C LEU A 114 1.61 -2.35 -8.82
N CYS A 115 2.27 -1.24 -9.11
CA CYS A 115 3.15 -0.56 -8.18
C CYS A 115 2.63 0.84 -7.85
N CYS A 116 2.45 1.16 -6.57
CA CYS A 116 1.98 2.46 -6.11
C CYS A 116 3.11 3.24 -5.45
N GLU A 117 3.27 4.51 -5.81
CA GLU A 117 4.24 5.42 -5.20
C GLU A 117 3.73 6.87 -5.25
N VAL A 118 4.01 7.63 -4.19
CA VAL A 118 3.61 9.04 -4.08
C VAL A 118 4.75 10.02 -4.37
N HIS A 119 5.98 9.50 -4.54
CA HIS A 119 7.20 10.29 -4.74
C HIS A 119 7.56 10.39 -6.22
N PRO A 120 7.36 11.55 -6.90
CA PRO A 120 7.58 11.67 -8.33
C PRO A 120 8.97 11.25 -8.83
N PRO A 121 10.10 11.58 -8.14
CA PRO A 121 11.41 11.08 -8.54
C PRO A 121 11.51 9.55 -8.53
N GLY A 122 10.79 8.87 -7.64
CA GLY A 122 10.72 7.40 -7.61
C GLY A 122 10.03 6.85 -8.85
N VAL A 123 8.90 7.44 -9.23
CA VAL A 123 8.18 7.06 -10.47
C VAL A 123 9.08 7.20 -11.69
N GLY A 124 9.77 8.33 -11.83
CA GLY A 124 10.72 8.56 -12.94
C GLY A 124 11.91 7.59 -12.90
N ALA A 125 12.38 7.23 -11.69
CA ALA A 125 13.48 6.27 -11.55
C ALA A 125 13.07 4.85 -11.97
N LEU A 126 11.89 4.40 -11.58
CA LEU A 126 11.37 3.08 -11.99
C LEU A 126 11.10 3.05 -13.50
N LEU A 127 10.50 4.09 -14.06
CA LEU A 127 10.28 4.18 -15.52
C LEU A 127 11.60 4.09 -16.30
N LYS A 128 12.65 4.79 -15.83
CA LYS A 128 13.97 4.68 -16.43
C LYS A 128 14.49 3.23 -16.41
N GLN A 129 14.39 2.54 -15.28
CA GLN A 129 14.79 1.12 -15.17
C GLN A 129 13.94 0.20 -16.06
N ILE A 130 12.64 0.46 -16.18
CA ILE A 130 11.75 -0.27 -17.09
C ILE A 130 12.28 -0.18 -18.53
N GLY A 131 12.66 1.03 -18.98
CA GLY A 131 13.25 1.22 -20.31
C GLY A 131 14.60 0.56 -20.48
N GLU A 132 15.51 0.75 -19.53
CA GLU A 132 16.88 0.19 -19.56
C GLU A 132 16.91 -1.35 -19.55
N LEU A 133 15.97 -1.97 -18.83
CA LEU A 133 15.89 -3.42 -18.68
C LEU A 133 14.87 -4.09 -19.61
N GLY A 134 14.13 -3.31 -20.41
CA GLY A 134 13.11 -3.83 -21.33
C GLY A 134 11.95 -4.53 -20.60
N LEU A 135 11.55 -4.07 -19.42
CA LEU A 135 10.48 -4.69 -18.63
C LEU A 135 9.11 -4.37 -19.21
N HIS A 136 8.21 -5.35 -19.20
CA HIS A 136 6.86 -5.21 -19.74
C HIS A 136 5.75 -5.51 -18.73
N ASN A 137 6.10 -6.13 -17.62
CA ASN A 137 5.19 -6.67 -16.62
C ASN A 137 4.98 -5.76 -15.41
N ILE A 138 5.30 -4.46 -15.52
CA ILE A 138 5.07 -3.46 -14.47
C ILE A 138 4.03 -2.45 -14.96
N ARG A 139 3.14 -2.03 -14.05
CA ARG A 139 2.30 -0.83 -14.20
C ARG A 139 2.39 0.00 -12.93
N ILE A 140 2.39 1.32 -13.07
CA ILE A 140 2.60 2.27 -11.99
C ILE A 140 1.34 3.10 -11.80
N ILE A 141 0.91 3.31 -10.56
CA ILE A 141 -0.06 4.33 -10.20
C ILE A 141 0.65 5.32 -9.29
N ALA A 142 0.85 6.56 -9.78
CA ALA A 142 1.52 7.63 -9.05
C ALA A 142 0.55 8.26 -8.03
N HIS A 143 0.09 7.47 -7.06
CA HIS A 143 -0.93 7.87 -6.09
C HIS A 143 -0.78 7.12 -4.75
N ASP A 144 -1.53 7.57 -3.72
CA ASP A 144 -1.60 6.89 -2.43
C ASP A 144 -2.16 5.47 -2.61
N ALA A 145 -1.38 4.47 -2.21
CA ALA A 145 -1.76 3.07 -2.35
C ALA A 145 -3.04 2.71 -1.58
N VAL A 146 -3.32 3.41 -0.47
CA VAL A 146 -4.55 3.20 0.30
C VAL A 146 -5.76 3.65 -0.50
N GLU A 147 -5.70 4.82 -1.15
CA GLU A 147 -6.77 5.32 -2.01
C GLU A 147 -6.94 4.43 -3.25
N VAL A 148 -5.82 4.01 -3.88
CA VAL A 148 -5.86 3.06 -5.01
C VAL A 148 -6.53 1.75 -4.61
N MET A 149 -6.13 1.19 -3.49
CA MET A 149 -6.69 -0.05 -2.97
C MET A 149 -8.19 0.06 -2.71
N ASP A 150 -8.63 1.17 -2.10
CA ASP A 150 -10.03 1.33 -1.71
C ASP A 150 -10.96 1.61 -2.88
N THR A 151 -10.47 2.16 -3.98
CA THR A 151 -11.31 2.63 -5.10
C THR A 151 -11.12 1.86 -6.39
N MET A 152 -9.91 1.32 -6.64
CA MET A 152 -9.56 0.66 -7.89
C MET A 152 -9.40 -0.86 -7.77
N LEU A 153 -9.18 -1.39 -6.56
CA LEU A 153 -8.97 -2.81 -6.32
C LEU A 153 -10.14 -3.39 -5.51
N PRO A 154 -10.98 -4.24 -6.10
CA PRO A 154 -12.06 -4.89 -5.36
C PRO A 154 -11.49 -5.87 -4.33
N ALA A 155 -12.22 -6.08 -3.24
CA ALA A 155 -11.97 -7.23 -2.38
C ALA A 155 -12.18 -8.53 -3.19
N TRP A 156 -11.41 -9.55 -2.84
CA TRP A 156 -11.62 -10.87 -3.44
C TRP A 156 -12.97 -11.44 -2.97
N ASP A 157 -13.74 -11.95 -3.93
CA ASP A 157 -15.02 -12.56 -3.69
C ASP A 157 -15.09 -13.90 -4.47
N ALA A 158 -15.33 -14.99 -3.76
CA ALA A 158 -15.45 -16.32 -4.35
C ALA A 158 -16.65 -16.47 -5.32
N SER A 159 -17.70 -15.70 -5.12
CA SER A 159 -18.91 -15.70 -5.95
C SER A 159 -18.79 -14.77 -7.17
N ALA A 160 -17.85 -13.86 -7.15
CA ALA A 160 -17.60 -12.93 -8.24
C ALA A 160 -16.43 -13.42 -9.11
N PRO A 161 -16.42 -13.12 -10.40
CA PRO A 161 -15.32 -13.48 -11.29
C PRO A 161 -14.04 -12.68 -11.04
N THR A 162 -13.99 -11.89 -9.97
CA THR A 162 -12.83 -11.09 -9.60
C THR A 162 -11.72 -12.00 -9.09
N ARG A 163 -10.59 -11.99 -9.77
CA ARG A 163 -9.39 -12.65 -9.27
C ARG A 163 -8.70 -11.74 -8.27
N GLY A 164 -8.53 -12.19 -7.03
CA GLY A 164 -7.76 -11.47 -6.02
C GLY A 164 -6.26 -11.37 -6.36
N LEU A 165 -5.53 -10.62 -5.56
CA LEU A 165 -4.08 -10.49 -5.66
C LEU A 165 -3.40 -11.82 -5.25
N ASP A 166 -2.34 -12.18 -5.97
CA ASP A 166 -1.48 -13.32 -5.61
C ASP A 166 -0.53 -12.95 -4.48
N ALA A 167 -0.03 -11.70 -4.47
CA ALA A 167 0.78 -11.20 -3.38
C ALA A 167 0.66 -9.69 -3.22
N ILE A 168 1.04 -9.22 -2.04
CA ILE A 168 1.23 -7.80 -1.74
C ILE A 168 2.64 -7.63 -1.16
N HIS A 169 3.41 -6.71 -1.72
CA HIS A 169 4.74 -6.35 -1.23
C HIS A 169 4.70 -4.99 -0.55
N LEU A 170 5.27 -4.92 0.65
CA LEU A 170 5.40 -3.71 1.44
C LEU A 170 6.77 -3.68 2.11
N PHE A 171 7.75 -3.11 1.42
CA PHE A 171 9.13 -3.14 1.83
C PHE A 171 9.60 -1.81 2.41
N PHE A 172 10.19 -1.86 3.59
CA PHE A 172 10.80 -0.74 4.30
C PHE A 172 9.92 0.50 4.41
N PRO A 173 8.63 0.37 4.83
CA PRO A 173 7.79 1.53 5.08
C PRO A 173 8.37 2.38 6.20
N ASP A 174 8.07 3.69 6.20
CA ASP A 174 8.58 4.62 7.21
C ASP A 174 8.35 4.09 8.64
N PRO A 175 9.41 3.83 9.43
CA PRO A 175 9.31 3.19 10.75
C PRO A 175 8.80 4.11 11.84
N TRP A 176 8.81 5.44 11.61
CA TRP A 176 8.36 6.44 12.59
C TRP A 176 8.91 6.19 14.00
N HIS A 177 10.23 6.25 14.17
CA HIS A 177 10.98 5.86 15.37
C HIS A 177 10.45 6.46 16.68
N LYS A 178 9.95 7.71 16.68
CA LYS A 178 9.43 8.36 17.90
C LYS A 178 8.09 7.74 18.28
N LYS A 179 7.95 7.25 19.52
CA LYS A 179 6.74 6.59 20.04
C LYS A 179 5.44 7.36 19.73
N ARG A 180 5.44 8.71 19.88
CA ARG A 180 4.30 9.57 19.56
C ARG A 180 3.88 9.54 18.07
N HIS A 181 4.76 9.04 17.19
CA HIS A 181 4.53 8.94 15.75
C HIS A 181 4.15 7.53 15.29
N ASN A 182 4.16 6.51 16.16
CA ASN A 182 3.82 5.13 15.79
C ASN A 182 2.43 5.01 15.16
N LYS A 183 1.50 5.90 15.53
CA LYS A 183 0.16 6.00 14.91
C LYS A 183 0.20 6.34 13.41
N ARG A 184 1.35 6.77 12.89
CA ARG A 184 1.57 7.07 11.46
C ARG A 184 2.11 5.86 10.68
N ARG A 185 2.53 4.80 11.38
CA ARG A 185 3.00 3.57 10.73
C ARG A 185 1.92 3.01 9.81
N LEU A 186 2.32 2.59 8.63
CA LEU A 186 1.39 2.12 7.61
C LEU A 186 0.72 0.80 8.01
N VAL A 187 1.50 -0.15 8.57
CA VAL A 187 0.98 -1.46 8.99
C VAL A 187 0.22 -1.29 10.31
N GLN A 188 -1.11 -1.21 10.19
CA GLN A 188 -2.09 -1.11 11.25
C GLN A 188 -3.24 -2.06 10.95
N GLY A 189 -3.96 -2.54 11.98
CA GLY A 189 -5.04 -3.51 11.83
C GLY A 189 -6.05 -3.17 10.73
N PRO A 190 -6.64 -1.96 10.68
CA PRO A 190 -7.62 -1.60 9.66
C PRO A 190 -7.08 -1.67 8.22
N LEU A 191 -5.80 -1.34 8.00
CA LEU A 191 -5.19 -1.49 6.67
C LEU A 191 -4.90 -2.94 6.36
N VAL A 192 -4.33 -3.69 7.32
CA VAL A 192 -4.00 -5.11 7.13
C VAL A 192 -5.23 -5.91 6.74
N ASN A 193 -6.35 -5.71 7.43
CA ASN A 193 -7.62 -6.36 7.10
C ASN A 193 -8.06 -6.08 5.66
N ARG A 194 -7.97 -4.83 5.21
CA ARG A 194 -8.31 -4.44 3.83
C ARG A 194 -7.36 -5.06 2.81
N LEU A 195 -6.06 -5.15 3.11
CA LEU A 195 -5.08 -5.81 2.25
C LEU A 195 -5.35 -7.32 2.17
N ALA A 196 -5.55 -7.97 3.32
CA ALA A 196 -5.87 -9.38 3.41
C ALA A 196 -7.15 -9.73 2.62
N ALA A 197 -8.18 -8.88 2.69
CA ALA A 197 -9.43 -9.07 1.95
C ALA A 197 -9.23 -9.06 0.41
N ARG A 198 -8.16 -8.51 -0.10
CA ARG A 198 -7.85 -8.43 -1.55
C ARG A 198 -6.96 -9.56 -2.05
N LEU A 199 -6.30 -10.26 -1.15
CA LEU A 199 -5.57 -11.47 -1.49
C LEU A 199 -6.56 -12.59 -1.83
N LYS A 200 -6.24 -13.42 -2.80
CA LYS A 200 -6.93 -14.69 -3.00
C LYS A 200 -6.52 -15.70 -1.91
N PRO A 201 -7.30 -16.75 -1.62
CA PRO A 201 -6.87 -17.85 -0.75
C PRO A 201 -5.51 -18.41 -1.19
N GLY A 202 -4.59 -18.55 -0.24
CA GLY A 202 -3.20 -18.94 -0.51
C GLY A 202 -2.28 -17.82 -1.00
N GLY A 203 -2.80 -16.66 -1.40
CA GLY A 203 -2.00 -15.46 -1.67
C GLY A 203 -1.31 -14.96 -0.40
N PHE A 204 -0.33 -14.07 -0.51
CA PHE A 204 0.46 -13.66 0.65
C PHE A 204 0.75 -12.15 0.72
N LEU A 205 0.92 -11.66 1.94
CA LEU A 205 1.44 -10.34 2.23
C LEU A 205 2.89 -10.49 2.72
N HIS A 206 3.83 -9.86 2.02
CA HIS A 206 5.24 -9.81 2.39
C HIS A 206 5.63 -8.41 2.83
N CYS A 207 5.95 -8.25 4.10
CA CYS A 207 6.50 -7.03 4.66
C CYS A 207 7.99 -7.23 4.99
N ALA A 208 8.79 -6.17 4.84
CA ALA A 208 10.18 -6.15 5.30
C ALA A 208 10.48 -4.82 6.00
N THR A 209 11.28 -4.86 7.06
CA THR A 209 11.75 -3.66 7.78
C THR A 209 13.11 -3.91 8.42
N ASP A 210 13.90 -2.85 8.56
CA ASP A 210 15.19 -2.83 9.27
C ASP A 210 15.08 -2.25 10.70
N TRP A 211 13.84 -2.00 11.17
CA TRP A 211 13.57 -1.46 12.49
C TRP A 211 12.84 -2.46 13.37
N GLN A 212 13.56 -3.09 14.32
CA GLN A 212 13.04 -4.16 15.17
C GLN A 212 11.71 -3.82 15.86
N PRO A 213 11.52 -2.66 16.52
CA PRO A 213 10.24 -2.33 17.15
C PRO A 213 9.06 -2.21 16.17
N TYR A 214 9.35 -2.00 14.88
CA TYR A 214 8.30 -2.03 13.86
C TYR A 214 8.07 -3.45 13.33
N ALA A 215 9.12 -4.27 13.23
CA ALA A 215 8.99 -5.69 12.90
C ALA A 215 8.11 -6.41 13.92
N GLU A 216 8.31 -6.16 15.22
CA GLU A 216 7.50 -6.70 16.31
C GLU A 216 6.03 -6.27 16.19
N GLN A 217 5.78 -4.98 15.95
CA GLN A 217 4.42 -4.48 15.71
C GLN A 217 3.79 -5.12 14.48
N MET A 218 4.52 -5.19 13.35
CA MET A 218 4.03 -5.83 12.12
C MET A 218 3.63 -7.29 12.39
N ARG A 219 4.50 -8.05 13.06
CA ARG A 219 4.25 -9.45 13.38
C ARG A 219 2.97 -9.63 14.21
N GLN A 220 2.78 -8.76 15.21
CA GLN A 220 1.56 -8.78 16.03
C GLN A 220 0.33 -8.42 15.19
N VAL A 221 0.34 -7.28 14.48
CA VAL A 221 -0.82 -6.79 13.72
C VAL A 221 -1.22 -7.76 12.60
N LEU A 222 -0.24 -8.37 11.91
CA LEU A 222 -0.49 -9.39 10.89
C LEU A 222 -1.04 -10.68 11.50
N GLY A 223 -0.52 -11.07 12.68
CA GLY A 223 -0.96 -12.27 13.39
C GLY A 223 -2.36 -12.16 14.00
N ASP A 224 -2.79 -10.93 14.32
CA ASP A 224 -4.12 -10.65 14.88
C ASP A 224 -5.23 -10.63 13.80
N ASP A 225 -4.87 -10.58 12.51
CA ASP A 225 -5.86 -10.57 11.44
C ASP A 225 -6.39 -11.99 11.16
N PRO A 226 -7.72 -12.21 11.25
CA PRO A 226 -8.31 -13.55 11.13
C PRO A 226 -8.18 -14.16 9.73
N LEU A 227 -7.93 -13.35 8.70
CA LEU A 227 -7.76 -13.80 7.32
C LEU A 227 -6.33 -14.28 7.03
N LEU A 228 -5.38 -13.99 7.91
CA LEU A 228 -3.97 -14.27 7.70
C LEU A 228 -3.46 -15.42 8.58
N GLU A 229 -2.45 -16.12 8.11
CA GLU A 229 -1.70 -17.11 8.87
C GLU A 229 -0.20 -16.96 8.66
N ASN A 230 0.56 -17.12 9.72
CA ASN A 230 2.03 -17.10 9.69
C ASN A 230 2.58 -18.52 9.48
N ARG A 231 2.84 -18.90 8.23
CA ARG A 231 3.42 -20.23 7.95
C ARG A 231 4.89 -20.34 8.36
N SER A 232 5.61 -19.22 8.42
CA SER A 232 7.02 -19.21 8.85
C SER A 232 7.18 -19.63 10.30
N ALA A 233 6.17 -19.39 11.16
CA ALA A 233 6.17 -19.87 12.53
C ALA A 233 6.24 -21.40 12.65
N LEU A 234 5.77 -22.12 11.62
CA LEU A 234 5.79 -23.57 11.55
C LEU A 234 7.02 -24.10 10.80
N THR A 235 7.45 -23.43 9.74
CA THR A 235 8.52 -23.88 8.84
C THR A 235 9.92 -23.44 9.25
N ALA A 236 10.02 -22.36 10.03
CA ALA A 236 11.26 -21.79 10.55
C ALA A 236 11.05 -21.24 11.97
N PRO A 237 10.72 -22.10 12.95
CA PRO A 237 10.38 -21.68 14.32
C PRO A 237 11.54 -20.96 15.03
N GLU A 238 12.78 -21.26 14.65
CA GLU A 238 14.00 -20.61 15.17
C GLU A 238 14.06 -19.12 14.86
N LEU A 239 13.33 -18.66 13.84
CA LEU A 239 13.24 -17.24 13.49
C LEU A 239 12.17 -16.48 14.28
N GLY A 240 11.51 -17.11 15.25
CA GLY A 240 10.55 -16.44 16.13
C GLY A 240 9.32 -15.88 15.41
N GLY A 241 8.92 -16.49 14.29
CA GLY A 241 7.77 -16.09 13.48
C GLY A 241 8.11 -15.06 12.38
N TYR A 242 9.39 -14.76 12.17
CA TYR A 242 9.86 -14.06 10.97
C TYR A 242 10.14 -15.08 9.86
N ALA A 243 10.08 -14.63 8.60
CA ALA A 243 10.41 -15.46 7.47
C ALA A 243 11.92 -15.41 7.17
N PRO A 244 12.50 -16.49 6.65
CA PRO A 244 13.80 -16.38 5.99
C PRO A 244 13.67 -15.41 4.81
N LYS A 245 14.71 -14.62 4.53
CA LYS A 245 14.70 -13.68 3.42
C LYS A 245 14.38 -14.41 2.12
N PRO A 246 13.26 -14.09 1.42
CA PRO A 246 12.92 -14.71 0.16
C PRO A 246 13.97 -14.41 -0.91
N HIS A 247 14.30 -15.41 -1.76
CA HIS A 247 15.34 -15.30 -2.79
C HIS A 247 15.07 -14.20 -3.83
N TYR A 248 13.79 -13.88 -4.09
CA TYR A 248 13.42 -12.83 -5.04
C TYR A 248 13.68 -11.42 -4.50
N ARG A 249 13.69 -11.21 -3.17
CA ARG A 249 13.91 -9.89 -2.58
C ARG A 249 15.42 -9.56 -2.60
N PRO A 250 15.87 -8.57 -3.39
CA PRO A 250 17.27 -8.24 -3.48
C PRO A 250 17.78 -7.58 -2.18
N LEU A 251 19.09 -7.61 -2.01
CA LEU A 251 19.76 -6.82 -1.00
C LEU A 251 19.80 -5.35 -1.45
N THR A 252 18.95 -4.52 -0.88
CA THR A 252 18.89 -3.09 -1.23
C THR A 252 20.12 -2.33 -0.70
N LYS A 253 20.38 -1.12 -1.23
CA LYS A 253 21.44 -0.24 -0.71
C LYS A 253 21.22 0.12 0.76
N PHE A 254 19.97 0.35 1.16
CA PHE A 254 19.60 0.65 2.54
C PHE A 254 19.88 -0.54 3.46
N GLU A 255 19.46 -1.73 3.06
CA GLU A 255 19.68 -2.97 3.79
C GLU A 255 21.19 -3.25 3.94
N ARG A 256 21.96 -3.10 2.88
CA ARG A 256 23.41 -3.27 2.91
C ARG A 256 24.11 -2.32 3.88
N ARG A 257 23.66 -1.05 3.91
CA ARG A 257 24.16 -0.06 4.86
C ARG A 257 23.73 -0.40 6.29
N GLY A 258 22.49 -0.83 6.51
CA GLY A 258 21.98 -1.25 7.81
C GLY A 258 22.76 -2.44 8.37
N LEU A 259 22.98 -3.47 7.55
CA LEU A 259 23.78 -4.65 7.92
C LEU A 259 25.22 -4.25 8.29
N GLY A 260 25.84 -3.33 7.54
CA GLY A 260 27.17 -2.79 7.86
C GLY A 260 27.23 -2.02 9.19
N LEU A 261 26.09 -1.57 9.72
CA LEU A 261 25.95 -0.92 11.02
C LEU A 261 25.47 -1.90 12.11
N GLY A 262 25.37 -3.20 11.82
CA GLY A 262 24.91 -4.22 12.76
C GLY A 262 23.38 -4.27 12.91
N HIS A 263 22.61 -3.63 12.03
CA HIS A 263 21.15 -3.68 12.05
C HIS A 263 20.67 -4.99 11.41
N GLY A 264 19.67 -5.63 11.99
CA GLY A 264 18.96 -6.75 11.38
C GLY A 264 17.96 -6.28 10.33
N VAL A 265 17.52 -7.21 9.51
CA VAL A 265 16.35 -7.03 8.65
C VAL A 265 15.38 -8.18 8.93
N TRP A 266 14.13 -7.84 9.08
CA TRP A 266 13.05 -8.78 9.39
C TRP A 266 12.10 -8.85 8.20
N ASP A 267 11.98 -10.05 7.64
CA ASP A 267 10.97 -10.40 6.65
C ASP A 267 9.78 -11.07 7.33
N LEU A 268 8.57 -10.68 6.94
CA LEU A 268 7.33 -11.22 7.45
C LEU A 268 6.46 -11.64 6.25
N VAL A 269 6.16 -12.92 6.15
CA VAL A 269 5.33 -13.48 5.07
C VAL A 269 4.11 -14.15 5.69
N PHE A 270 2.96 -13.55 5.47
CA PHE A 270 1.69 -14.04 5.97
C PHE A 270 0.77 -14.40 4.80
N HIS A 271 0.19 -15.60 4.86
CA HIS A 271 -0.65 -16.13 3.80
C HIS A 271 -2.13 -15.94 4.12
N ARG A 272 -2.94 -15.69 3.10
CA ARG A 272 -4.38 -15.74 3.25
C ARG A 272 -4.85 -17.18 3.44
N ARG A 273 -5.67 -17.39 4.46
CA ARG A 273 -6.38 -18.65 4.76
C ARG A 273 -7.36 -19.04 3.65
#